data_af97b6a6af9991f6c94ff5de3e2589c3
#
_entry.id   af97b6a6af9991f6c94ff5de3e2589c3
#
_cell.length_a   1.000
_cell.length_b   1.000
_cell.length_c   1.000
_cell.angle_alpha   90.00
_cell.angle_beta   90.00
_cell.angle_gamma   90.00
#
_symmetry.space_group_name_H-M   'P 1'
#
loop_
_entity.id
_entity.type
_entity.pdbx_description
1 polymer ?
#
loop_
_entity_poly.entity_id
_entity_poly.type
_entity_poly.pdbx_seq_one_letter_code
_entity_poly.pdbx_strand_id
1 'polypeptide(L)'
;DTSYNHGQSVSDMNIWRKKAWATVPALDETKIPALVASVKAAGIYVTPTNYFFFSSFADSIGADTYRNRPDFAYIPSKIKEERWKVREAYWKKAPPLASRNKYKDIRQKMTYALWKAGVPLMAGSDSPEWFLVQGFSIHDELATFVSAGISPYHALESATKNPLTYLG
;
A
#
# COMPACT_ATOMS: atom_id res chain seq x y z
N ASP A 1 -8.48 -7.39 -14.75
CA ASP A 1 -8.26 -8.77 -15.21
C ASP A 1 -9.42 -9.64 -14.73
N THR A 2 -10.35 -9.94 -15.66
CA THR A 2 -11.56 -10.75 -15.38
C THR A 2 -11.24 -12.22 -15.11
N SER A 3 -10.02 -12.67 -15.42
CA SER A 3 -9.55 -14.03 -15.13
C SER A 3 -9.48 -14.31 -13.63
N TYR A 4 -9.39 -13.24 -12.83
CA TYR A 4 -9.26 -13.31 -11.38
C TYR A 4 -10.51 -13.81 -10.67
N ASN A 5 -11.67 -13.54 -11.20
CA ASN A 5 -12.95 -13.85 -10.55
C ASN A 5 -13.65 -15.10 -11.08
N HIS A 6 -13.23 -15.68 -12.20
CA HIS A 6 -13.91 -16.82 -12.84
C HIS A 6 -15.46 -16.72 -12.83
N GLY A 7 -15.99 -15.50 -13.03
CA GLY A 7 -17.44 -15.26 -13.02
C GLY A 7 -18.13 -15.29 -11.64
N GLN A 8 -17.39 -15.40 -10.55
CA GLN A 8 -17.97 -15.34 -9.19
C GLN A 8 -18.09 -13.90 -8.71
N SER A 9 -19.23 -13.56 -8.10
CA SER A 9 -19.40 -12.28 -7.41
C SER A 9 -18.39 -12.15 -6.26
N VAL A 10 -17.67 -11.03 -6.20
CA VAL A 10 -16.74 -10.71 -5.10
C VAL A 10 -17.49 -10.05 -3.95
N SER A 11 -18.62 -10.63 -3.55
CA SER A 11 -19.41 -10.13 -2.43
C SER A 11 -18.77 -10.42 -1.06
N ASP A 12 -17.87 -11.41 -0.99
CA ASP A 12 -17.16 -11.75 0.23
C ASP A 12 -15.69 -11.31 0.17
N MET A 13 -15.38 -10.27 0.91
CA MET A 13 -14.03 -9.71 1.04
C MET A 13 -13.00 -10.73 1.55
N ASN A 14 -13.41 -11.72 2.32
CA ASN A 14 -12.53 -12.77 2.80
C ASN A 14 -12.14 -13.75 1.69
N ILE A 15 -13.08 -14.10 0.82
CA ILE A 15 -12.82 -14.92 -0.37
C ILE A 15 -11.88 -14.17 -1.30
N TRP A 16 -12.12 -12.88 -1.54
CA TRP A 16 -11.26 -12.04 -2.36
C TRP A 16 -9.83 -11.98 -1.82
N ARG A 17 -9.66 -11.71 -0.53
CA ARG A 17 -8.34 -11.67 0.12
C ARG A 17 -7.60 -12.99 0.01
N LYS A 18 -8.28 -14.11 0.25
CA LYS A 18 -7.67 -15.44 0.13
C LYS A 18 -7.18 -15.72 -1.30
N LYS A 19 -8.00 -15.39 -2.30
CA LYS A 19 -7.62 -15.52 -3.72
C LYS A 19 -6.45 -14.59 -4.07
N ALA A 20 -6.49 -13.33 -3.66
CA ALA A 20 -5.43 -12.36 -3.89
C ALA A 20 -4.08 -12.87 -3.39
N TRP A 21 -4.03 -13.37 -2.16
CA TRP A 21 -2.79 -13.89 -1.59
C TRP A 21 -2.30 -15.17 -2.27
N ALA A 22 -3.20 -15.99 -2.76
CA ALA A 22 -2.84 -17.20 -3.52
C ALA A 22 -2.16 -16.87 -4.87
N THR A 23 -2.44 -15.71 -5.46
CA THR A 23 -1.84 -15.29 -6.73
C THR A 23 -0.47 -14.60 -6.57
N VAL A 24 -0.15 -14.08 -5.38
CA VAL A 24 1.12 -13.36 -5.14
C VAL A 24 2.36 -14.16 -5.55
N PRO A 25 2.50 -15.47 -5.25
CA PRO A 25 3.67 -16.25 -5.70
C PRO A 25 3.82 -16.31 -7.23
N ALA A 26 2.71 -16.20 -7.97
CA ALA A 26 2.68 -16.26 -9.44
C ALA A 26 2.77 -14.89 -10.11
N LEU A 27 2.92 -13.78 -9.36
CA LEU A 27 3.10 -12.46 -9.94
C LEU A 27 4.35 -12.42 -10.81
N ASP A 28 4.16 -11.94 -12.03
CA ASP A 28 5.16 -11.90 -13.09
C ASP A 28 5.70 -10.47 -13.24
N GLU A 29 6.91 -10.26 -12.73
CA GLU A 29 7.57 -8.95 -12.75
C GLU A 29 7.96 -8.50 -14.16
N THR A 30 8.08 -9.42 -15.13
CA THR A 30 8.39 -9.06 -16.51
C THR A 30 7.31 -8.23 -17.18
N LYS A 31 6.11 -8.21 -16.61
CA LYS A 31 4.97 -7.40 -17.06
C LYS A 31 5.02 -5.94 -16.58
N ILE A 32 5.86 -5.62 -15.61
CA ILE A 32 5.96 -4.26 -15.06
C ILE A 32 6.21 -3.22 -16.16
N PRO A 33 7.18 -3.39 -17.08
CA PRO A 33 7.42 -2.38 -18.12
C PRO A 33 6.21 -2.09 -19.01
N ALA A 34 5.46 -3.13 -19.42
CA ALA A 34 4.28 -2.97 -20.24
C ALA A 34 3.14 -2.24 -19.51
N LEU A 35 2.93 -2.58 -18.22
CA LEU A 35 1.96 -1.90 -17.36
C LEU A 35 2.32 -0.42 -17.16
N VAL A 36 3.59 -0.12 -16.90
CA VAL A 36 4.09 1.24 -16.73
C VAL A 36 3.90 2.05 -18.03
N ALA A 37 4.20 1.46 -19.19
CA ALA A 37 4.00 2.11 -20.47
C ALA A 37 2.51 2.44 -20.72
N SER A 38 1.60 1.54 -20.38
CA SER A 38 0.15 1.76 -20.49
C SER A 38 -0.32 2.89 -19.58
N VAL A 39 0.13 2.91 -18.32
CA VAL A 39 -0.20 3.97 -17.35
C VAL A 39 0.31 5.33 -17.83
N LYS A 40 1.56 5.37 -18.31
CA LYS A 40 2.16 6.60 -18.85
C LYS A 40 1.39 7.11 -20.09
N ALA A 41 1.05 6.21 -21.01
CA ALA A 41 0.30 6.58 -22.21
C ALA A 41 -1.11 7.12 -21.89
N ALA A 42 -1.71 6.64 -20.81
CA ALA A 42 -3.00 7.12 -20.33
C ALA A 42 -2.95 8.52 -19.67
N GLY A 43 -1.75 9.05 -19.37
CA GLY A 43 -1.58 10.39 -18.77
C GLY A 43 -2.19 10.53 -17.38
N ILE A 44 -2.35 9.44 -16.65
CA ILE A 44 -2.99 9.43 -15.32
C ILE A 44 -1.98 9.67 -14.20
N TYR A 45 -2.47 10.21 -13.10
CA TYR A 45 -1.73 10.29 -11.83
C TYR A 45 -1.97 9.02 -11.03
N VAL A 46 -0.96 8.59 -10.26
CA VAL A 46 -1.03 7.36 -9.47
C VAL A 46 -0.80 7.65 -8.00
N THR A 47 -1.70 7.16 -7.15
CA THR A 47 -1.57 7.19 -5.69
C THR A 47 -1.37 5.76 -5.17
N PRO A 48 -0.13 5.31 -4.90
CA PRO A 48 0.16 3.91 -4.56
C PRO A 48 -0.40 3.45 -3.23
N THR A 49 -0.53 4.33 -2.23
CA THR A 49 -0.93 4.00 -0.85
C THR A 49 -0.16 2.80 -0.27
N ASN A 50 1.15 2.76 -0.50
CA ASN A 50 1.98 1.61 -0.15
C ASN A 50 2.00 1.33 1.35
N TYR A 51 2.09 2.37 2.17
CA TYR A 51 2.15 2.19 3.61
C TYR A 51 0.89 1.54 4.17
N PHE A 52 -0.30 1.90 3.66
CA PHE A 52 -1.54 1.21 4.00
C PHE A 52 -1.45 -0.29 3.74
N PHE A 53 -1.06 -0.66 2.53
CA PHE A 53 -0.96 -2.07 2.15
C PHE A 53 0.12 -2.82 2.92
N PHE A 54 1.24 -2.17 3.23
CA PHE A 54 2.34 -2.80 3.98
C PHE A 54 1.94 -3.00 5.44
N SER A 55 1.52 -1.96 6.12
CA SER A 55 1.15 -2.01 7.53
C SER A 55 -0.06 -2.89 7.80
N SER A 56 -1.04 -2.89 6.89
CA SER A 56 -2.29 -3.63 7.07
C SER A 56 -2.19 -5.09 6.70
N PHE A 57 -1.45 -5.44 5.65
CA PHE A 57 -1.52 -6.78 5.06
C PHE A 57 -0.19 -7.50 4.90
N ALA A 58 0.92 -6.80 4.79
CA ALA A 58 2.19 -7.41 4.44
C ALA A 58 3.29 -7.27 5.49
N ASP A 59 3.09 -6.44 6.50
CA ASP A 59 4.11 -6.22 7.51
C ASP A 59 4.21 -7.43 8.47
N SER A 60 5.44 -7.76 8.84
CA SER A 60 5.76 -8.75 9.86
C SER A 60 5.87 -8.15 11.26
N ILE A 61 5.73 -6.84 11.37
CA ILE A 61 5.85 -6.12 12.65
C ILE A 61 4.71 -6.56 13.57
N GLY A 62 5.07 -7.01 14.76
CA GLY A 62 4.11 -7.43 15.77
C GLY A 62 3.21 -6.28 16.22
N ALA A 63 2.07 -6.66 16.75
CA ALA A 63 1.07 -5.73 17.25
C ALA A 63 1.65 -4.70 18.23
N ASP A 64 2.57 -5.12 19.10
CA ASP A 64 3.13 -4.26 20.14
C ASP A 64 3.97 -3.09 19.59
N THR A 65 4.61 -3.26 18.44
CA THR A 65 5.35 -2.18 17.79
C THR A 65 4.44 -1.02 17.39
N TYR A 66 3.25 -1.32 16.91
CA TYR A 66 2.26 -0.28 16.60
C TYR A 66 1.69 0.34 17.89
N ARG A 67 1.48 -0.44 18.97
CA ARG A 67 0.97 0.07 20.25
C ARG A 67 1.85 1.17 20.82
N ASN A 68 3.14 1.04 20.64
CA ASN A 68 4.13 1.92 21.23
C ASN A 68 4.49 3.12 20.32
N ARG A 69 3.83 3.27 19.16
CA ARG A 69 4.05 4.44 18.31
C ARG A 69 3.48 5.69 18.97
N PRO A 70 4.26 6.79 19.03
CA PRO A 70 3.81 8.04 19.66
C PRO A 70 2.54 8.63 19.03
N ASP A 71 2.38 8.50 17.71
CA ASP A 71 1.22 8.98 16.96
C ASP A 71 -0.08 8.25 17.33
N PHE A 72 0.01 7.03 17.88
CA PHE A 72 -1.14 6.31 18.41
C PHE A 72 -1.81 7.01 19.61
N ALA A 73 -1.15 7.93 20.28
CA ALA A 73 -1.77 8.75 21.31
C ALA A 73 -2.97 9.54 20.80
N TYR A 74 -2.97 9.88 19.51
CA TYR A 74 -4.06 10.64 18.87
C TYR A 74 -5.27 9.79 18.45
N ILE A 75 -5.21 8.47 18.58
CA ILE A 75 -6.35 7.59 18.30
C ILE A 75 -7.13 7.34 19.60
N PRO A 76 -8.46 7.53 19.64
CA PRO A 76 -9.28 7.22 20.79
C PRO A 76 -9.13 5.76 21.25
N SER A 77 -9.07 5.52 22.55
CA SER A 77 -8.78 4.19 23.12
C SER A 77 -9.73 3.11 22.63
N LYS A 78 -11.01 3.39 22.53
CA LYS A 78 -12.02 2.45 22.01
C LYS A 78 -11.69 2.00 20.59
N ILE A 79 -11.33 2.94 19.72
CA ILE A 79 -10.94 2.64 18.32
C ILE A 79 -9.65 1.83 18.27
N LYS A 80 -8.68 2.16 19.13
CA LYS A 80 -7.44 1.38 19.24
C LYS A 80 -7.71 -0.09 19.57
N GLU A 81 -8.55 -0.35 20.55
CA GLU A 81 -8.90 -1.71 20.98
C GLU A 81 -9.63 -2.49 19.88
N GLU A 82 -10.59 -1.87 19.20
CA GLU A 82 -11.33 -2.49 18.11
C GLU A 82 -10.39 -2.86 16.94
N ARG A 83 -9.55 -1.95 16.50
CA ARG A 83 -8.55 -2.19 15.44
C ARG A 83 -7.57 -3.29 15.83
N TRP A 84 -7.23 -3.33 17.10
CA TRP A 84 -6.32 -4.34 17.67
C TRP A 84 -6.87 -5.74 17.52
N LYS A 85 -8.10 -5.95 17.96
CA LYS A 85 -8.80 -7.24 17.85
C LYS A 85 -8.87 -7.71 16.41
N VAL A 86 -9.19 -6.80 15.49
CA VAL A 86 -9.26 -7.13 14.06
C VAL A 86 -7.88 -7.53 13.52
N ARG A 87 -6.83 -6.81 13.89
CA ARG A 87 -5.46 -7.15 13.46
C ARG A 87 -5.00 -8.49 14.01
N GLU A 88 -5.21 -8.76 15.28
CA GLU A 88 -4.84 -10.05 15.87
C GLU A 88 -5.56 -11.21 15.18
N ALA A 89 -6.85 -11.04 14.89
CA ALA A 89 -7.62 -12.04 14.14
C ALA A 89 -7.07 -12.26 12.72
N TYR A 90 -6.65 -11.18 12.05
CA TYR A 90 -6.00 -11.25 10.73
C TYR A 90 -4.66 -11.98 10.80
N TRP A 91 -3.79 -11.63 11.78
CA TRP A 91 -2.46 -12.19 11.88
C TRP A 91 -2.43 -13.67 12.26
N LYS A 92 -3.43 -14.17 12.97
CA LYS A 92 -3.60 -15.61 13.19
C LYS A 92 -3.77 -16.41 11.88
N LYS A 93 -4.18 -15.75 10.81
CA LYS A 93 -4.41 -16.33 9.48
C LYS A 93 -3.59 -15.62 8.39
N ALA A 94 -2.50 -14.95 8.79
CA ALA A 94 -1.69 -14.19 7.87
C ALA A 94 -1.09 -15.09 6.77
N PRO A 95 -0.94 -14.56 5.55
CA PRO A 95 -0.25 -15.26 4.49
C PRO A 95 1.19 -15.59 4.85
N PRO A 96 1.82 -16.58 4.19
CA PRO A 96 3.23 -16.90 4.40
C PRO A 96 4.12 -15.66 4.27
N LEU A 97 5.17 -15.57 5.09
CA LEU A 97 6.10 -14.43 5.09
C LEU A 97 6.70 -14.19 3.70
N ALA A 98 7.06 -15.26 2.97
CA ALA A 98 7.59 -15.16 1.62
C ALA A 98 6.61 -14.45 0.66
N SER A 99 5.33 -14.77 0.72
CA SER A 99 4.30 -14.09 -0.09
C SER A 99 4.16 -12.62 0.30
N ARG A 100 4.19 -12.31 1.60
CA ARG A 100 4.11 -10.93 2.10
C ARG A 100 5.31 -10.10 1.64
N ASN A 101 6.50 -10.66 1.72
CA ASN A 101 7.72 -10.00 1.25
C ASN A 101 7.69 -9.78 -0.27
N LYS A 102 7.30 -10.79 -1.04
CA LYS A 102 7.16 -10.65 -2.51
C LYS A 102 6.13 -9.58 -2.87
N TYR A 103 5.02 -9.51 -2.15
CA TYR A 103 4.00 -8.49 -2.37
C TYR A 103 4.54 -7.07 -2.14
N LYS A 104 5.28 -6.85 -1.04
CA LYS A 104 5.93 -5.56 -0.74
C LYS A 104 6.93 -5.19 -1.84
N ASP A 105 7.80 -6.13 -2.19
CA ASP A 105 8.86 -5.94 -3.18
C ASP A 105 8.28 -5.53 -4.55
N ILE A 106 7.28 -6.25 -5.04
CA ILE A 106 6.63 -5.95 -6.33
C ILE A 106 5.97 -4.56 -6.31
N ARG A 107 5.30 -4.18 -5.22
CA ARG A 107 4.70 -2.85 -5.10
C ARG A 107 5.76 -1.75 -5.11
N GLN A 108 6.88 -1.93 -4.41
CA GLN A 108 7.99 -0.98 -4.41
C GLN A 108 8.62 -0.86 -5.81
N LYS A 109 8.87 -2.00 -6.48
CA LYS A 109 9.37 -2.02 -7.85
C LYS A 109 8.44 -1.31 -8.83
N MET A 110 7.13 -1.55 -8.71
CA MET A 110 6.13 -0.89 -9.54
C MET A 110 6.12 0.63 -9.30
N THR A 111 6.11 1.06 -8.03
CA THR A 111 6.14 2.48 -7.66
C THR A 111 7.38 3.17 -8.21
N TYR A 112 8.55 2.56 -8.04
CA TYR A 112 9.79 3.08 -8.60
C TYR A 112 9.77 3.15 -10.13
N ALA A 113 9.29 2.10 -10.79
CA ALA A 113 9.23 2.04 -12.25
C ALA A 113 8.27 3.10 -12.84
N LEU A 114 7.13 3.34 -12.20
CA LEU A 114 6.21 4.41 -12.56
C LEU A 114 6.88 5.78 -12.45
N TRP A 115 7.49 6.07 -11.31
CA TRP A 115 8.22 7.33 -11.09
C TRP A 115 9.34 7.52 -12.12
N LYS A 116 10.18 6.49 -12.32
CA LYS A 116 11.30 6.53 -13.26
C LYS A 116 10.85 6.76 -14.71
N ALA A 117 9.67 6.26 -15.06
CA ALA A 117 9.06 6.50 -16.36
C ALA A 117 8.46 7.91 -16.51
N GLY A 118 8.43 8.71 -15.45
CA GLY A 118 7.85 10.05 -15.43
C GLY A 118 6.33 10.06 -15.26
N VAL A 119 5.75 8.98 -14.71
CA VAL A 119 4.35 8.99 -14.28
C VAL A 119 4.26 9.80 -12.98
N PRO A 120 3.39 10.82 -12.90
CA PRO A 120 3.29 11.63 -11.70
C PRO A 120 2.66 10.83 -10.57
N LEU A 121 3.42 10.69 -9.47
CA LEU A 121 2.93 10.04 -8.24
C LEU A 121 2.34 11.08 -7.30
N MET A 122 1.26 10.70 -6.61
CA MET A 122 0.70 11.47 -5.50
C MET A 122 0.79 10.63 -4.22
N ALA A 123 1.25 11.23 -3.13
CA ALA A 123 1.25 10.57 -1.83
C ALA A 123 -0.17 10.56 -1.25
N GLY A 124 -0.61 9.39 -0.80
CA GLY A 124 -1.88 9.20 -0.14
C GLY A 124 -1.76 8.11 0.91
N SER A 125 -2.27 8.35 2.12
CA SER A 125 -2.11 7.42 3.24
C SER A 125 -3.28 6.49 3.47
N ASP A 126 -4.45 6.80 2.89
CA ASP A 126 -5.71 6.07 3.14
C ASP A 126 -6.14 6.06 4.63
N SER A 127 -5.71 7.10 5.39
CA SER A 127 -6.13 7.27 6.79
C SER A 127 -7.63 7.65 6.86
N PRO A 128 -8.36 7.16 7.87
CA PRO A 128 -7.92 6.56 9.14
C PRO A 128 -7.99 5.03 9.19
N GLU A 129 -7.84 4.34 8.11
CA GLU A 129 -7.93 2.88 8.09
C GLU A 129 -6.89 2.21 9.01
N TRP A 130 -7.26 1.10 9.64
CA TRP A 130 -6.42 0.24 10.48
C TRP A 130 -5.54 1.01 11.49
N PHE A 131 -4.23 1.04 11.28
CA PHE A 131 -3.21 1.68 12.14
C PHE A 131 -2.67 2.98 11.53
N LEU A 132 -3.40 3.54 10.60
CA LEU A 132 -3.04 4.80 9.98
C LEU A 132 -3.58 5.95 10.83
N VAL A 133 -2.72 6.89 11.14
CA VAL A 133 -3.05 8.07 11.94
C VAL A 133 -3.06 9.28 11.03
N GLN A 134 -4.19 9.97 10.98
CA GLN A 134 -4.34 11.18 10.17
C GLN A 134 -3.25 12.20 10.49
N GLY A 135 -2.66 12.80 9.46
CA GLY A 135 -1.55 13.73 9.59
C GLY A 135 -0.17 13.07 9.75
N PHE A 136 -0.09 11.87 10.31
CA PHE A 136 1.18 11.16 10.52
C PHE A 136 1.48 10.13 9.43
N SER A 137 0.48 9.36 9.01
CA SER A 137 0.70 8.27 8.04
C SER A 137 1.14 8.73 6.65
N ILE A 138 0.97 10.01 6.33
CA ILE A 138 1.54 10.57 5.10
C ILE A 138 3.07 10.53 5.11
N HIS A 139 3.70 10.74 6.26
CA HIS A 139 5.15 10.64 6.40
C HIS A 139 5.63 9.19 6.21
N ASP A 140 4.85 8.22 6.71
CA ASP A 140 5.13 6.80 6.49
C ASP A 140 5.03 6.45 4.98
N GLU A 141 4.03 7.01 4.26
CA GLU A 141 3.92 6.82 2.81
C GLU A 141 5.12 7.41 2.06
N LEU A 142 5.55 8.63 2.40
CA LEU A 142 6.76 9.23 1.84
C LEU A 142 8.00 8.36 2.10
N ALA A 143 8.10 7.78 3.29
CA ALA A 143 9.19 6.86 3.62
C ALA A 143 9.15 5.59 2.75
N THR A 144 7.96 5.10 2.38
CA THR A 144 7.86 3.95 1.44
C THR A 144 8.37 4.31 0.05
N PHE A 145 8.16 5.55 -0.43
CA PHE A 145 8.69 6.02 -1.71
C PHE A 145 10.22 6.10 -1.68
N VAL A 146 10.79 6.63 -0.59
CA VAL A 146 12.24 6.65 -0.41
C VAL A 146 12.81 5.24 -0.36
N SER A 147 12.15 4.33 0.35
CA SER A 147 12.55 2.92 0.42
C SER A 147 12.48 2.19 -0.93
N ALA A 148 11.60 2.65 -1.83
CA ALA A 148 11.54 2.16 -3.21
C ALA A 148 12.66 2.70 -4.10
N GLY A 149 13.48 3.66 -3.63
CA GLY A 149 14.59 4.26 -4.38
C GLY A 149 14.27 5.64 -4.97
N ILE A 150 13.13 6.23 -4.65
CA ILE A 150 12.79 7.61 -5.04
C ILE A 150 13.52 8.57 -4.09
N SER A 151 14.13 9.63 -4.62
CA SER A 151 14.83 10.58 -3.75
C SER A 151 13.85 11.28 -2.78
N PRO A 152 14.32 11.70 -1.59
CA PRO A 152 13.47 12.42 -0.63
C PRO A 152 12.81 13.67 -1.22
N TYR A 153 13.51 14.38 -2.11
CA TYR A 153 12.96 15.54 -2.82
C TYR A 153 11.74 15.17 -3.66
N HIS A 154 11.85 14.14 -4.50
CA HIS A 154 10.73 13.71 -5.35
C HIS A 154 9.60 13.04 -4.55
N ALA A 155 9.92 12.39 -3.42
CA ALA A 155 8.90 11.95 -2.49
C ALA A 155 8.08 13.13 -1.95
N LEU A 156 8.72 14.23 -1.56
CA LEU A 156 8.02 15.46 -1.14
C LEU A 156 7.22 16.11 -2.27
N GLU A 157 7.72 16.11 -3.51
CA GLU A 157 6.95 16.60 -4.66
C GLU A 157 5.63 15.83 -4.84
N SER A 158 5.61 14.54 -4.53
CA SER A 158 4.39 13.72 -4.61
C SER A 158 3.30 14.12 -3.61
N ALA A 159 3.66 14.79 -2.51
CA ALA A 159 2.72 15.28 -1.50
C ALA A 159 2.41 16.78 -1.63
N THR A 160 3.05 17.48 -2.55
CA THR A 160 2.96 18.96 -2.66
C THR A 160 2.69 19.40 -4.10
N LYS A 161 3.73 19.43 -4.92
CA LYS A 161 3.68 19.91 -6.30
C LYS A 161 2.76 19.08 -7.20
N ASN A 162 2.85 17.75 -7.13
CA ASN A 162 2.06 16.90 -8.01
C ASN A 162 0.55 17.00 -7.76
N PRO A 163 0.06 16.95 -6.49
CA PRO A 163 -1.34 17.22 -6.20
C PRO A 163 -1.79 18.62 -6.63
N LEU A 164 -0.95 19.65 -6.42
CA LEU A 164 -1.27 21.01 -6.87
C LEU A 164 -1.43 21.07 -8.40
N THR A 165 -0.53 20.45 -9.14
CA THR A 165 -0.62 20.42 -10.61
C THR A 165 -1.85 19.63 -11.09
N TYR A 166 -2.25 18.60 -10.35
CA TYR A 166 -3.44 17.80 -10.68
C TYR A 166 -4.75 18.57 -10.46
N LEU A 167 -4.80 19.38 -9.41
CA LEU A 167 -6.00 20.13 -9.02
C LEU A 167 -6.17 21.46 -9.81
N GLY A 168 -5.11 21.98 -10.45
CA GLY A 168 -5.10 23.28 -11.17
C GLY A 168 -4.73 24.39 -10.24
#